data_3a0b91d7d0eb92be1f209926684611bc
#
_entry.id   3a0b91d7d0eb92be1f209926684611bc
#
_cell.length_a   1.000
_cell.length_b   1.000
_cell.length_c   1.000
_cell.angle_alpha   90.00
_cell.angle_beta   90.00
_cell.angle_gamma   90.00
#
_symmetry.space_group_name_H-M   'P 1'
#
loop_
_entity.id
_entity.type
_entity.pdbx_description
1 polymer ?
#
loop_
_entity_poly.entity_id
_entity_poly.type
_entity_poly.pdbx_seq_one_letter_code
_entity_poly.pdbx_strand_id
1 'polypeptide(L)'
;MKLQADTLRERIEPLFLENFQRFGELGAALSIWQEGQRLFDLRGGFRDTKREQSWTEDTIVLVWSATKGIGSGCLLHTLQENKIKIDRRVSEFWPAFGQGGKMDVTIAQMVSHSAGLCALDENVEVTDYEAVIRAVEKQAPLWRPGSAHGYHARTFGFLIDELVRRVAGTSISKYWRTIFAEPLSLDFWIGLPEELNSRCATIYPARAETARAPVKFYRDLITPGTLQRRTFTSPYGLNAVSAMNKPENRAREFVSFGGIGSATALAKFYAMLANGGQIDGRKFFGDDALKLMTTTVSDGLDRVFEIPTAFSAGLMKDAAKAERNLFGPSANAFGHPGAGGSHAFADSENRIGFAYVMNQMEQSVLPNDKSLRLVDAMYL
;
A
#
# COMPACT_ATOMS: atom_id res chain seq x y z
N MET A 1 7.26 11.96 21.28
CA MET A 1 8.70 11.55 21.40
C MET A 1 9.50 12.35 20.37
N LYS A 2 10.69 12.87 20.73
CA LYS A 2 11.58 13.53 19.78
C LYS A 2 12.78 12.63 19.49
N LEU A 3 12.96 12.28 18.23
CA LEU A 3 14.06 11.44 17.78
C LEU A 3 15.33 12.29 17.56
N GLN A 4 16.46 11.78 17.99
CA GLN A 4 17.78 12.37 17.68
C GLN A 4 18.38 11.56 16.52
N ALA A 5 18.65 12.23 15.38
CA ALA A 5 19.03 11.55 14.14
C ALA A 5 20.26 10.63 14.29
N ASP A 6 21.33 11.11 14.92
CA ASP A 6 22.57 10.34 15.07
C ASP A 6 22.36 9.12 15.98
N THR A 7 21.76 9.31 17.17
CA THR A 7 21.47 8.21 18.12
C THR A 7 20.52 7.18 17.50
N LEU A 8 19.52 7.65 16.76
CA LEU A 8 18.60 6.75 16.08
C LEU A 8 19.31 5.96 14.97
N ARG A 9 20.15 6.62 14.20
CA ARG A 9 20.93 5.99 13.15
C ARG A 9 21.88 4.92 13.72
N GLU A 10 22.62 5.23 14.79
CA GLU A 10 23.50 4.26 15.48
C GLU A 10 22.75 2.99 15.92
N ARG A 11 21.48 3.12 16.29
CA ARG A 11 20.62 2.01 16.70
C ARG A 11 20.07 1.21 15.52
N ILE A 12 19.65 1.89 14.44
CA ILE A 12 18.95 1.28 13.32
C ILE A 12 19.90 0.74 12.24
N GLU A 13 21.03 1.42 11.96
CA GLU A 13 21.92 1.03 10.88
C GLU A 13 22.51 -0.39 11.05
N PRO A 14 22.93 -0.84 12.24
CA PRO A 14 23.36 -2.23 12.43
C PRO A 14 22.25 -3.25 12.13
N LEU A 15 21.00 -2.98 12.51
CA LEU A 15 19.85 -3.85 12.24
C LEU A 15 19.52 -3.87 10.75
N PHE A 16 19.63 -2.74 10.06
CA PHE A 16 19.46 -2.66 8.61
C PHE A 16 20.55 -3.48 7.88
N LEU A 17 21.80 -3.38 8.28
CA LEU A 17 22.90 -4.15 7.71
C LEU A 17 22.77 -5.65 7.98
N GLU A 18 22.25 -6.03 9.16
CA GLU A 18 21.97 -7.43 9.50
C GLU A 18 20.96 -8.09 8.54
N ASN A 19 20.05 -7.32 7.93
CA ASN A 19 19.12 -7.83 6.93
C ASN A 19 19.83 -8.51 5.76
N PHE A 20 20.98 -7.97 5.33
CA PHE A 20 21.80 -8.53 4.24
C PHE A 20 22.58 -9.78 4.69
N GLN A 21 23.02 -9.81 5.94
CA GLN A 21 23.85 -10.88 6.47
C GLN A 21 23.04 -12.10 6.93
N ARG A 22 21.91 -11.88 7.62
CA ARG A 22 21.10 -12.93 8.27
C ARG A 22 19.79 -13.23 7.57
N PHE A 23 19.13 -12.21 7.01
CA PHE A 23 17.78 -12.35 6.46
C PHE A 23 17.76 -12.39 4.93
N GLY A 24 18.93 -12.54 4.30
CA GLY A 24 19.06 -12.78 2.87
C GLY A 24 18.55 -11.63 2.00
N GLU A 25 18.59 -10.38 2.51
CA GLU A 25 18.24 -9.21 1.70
C GLU A 25 19.18 -9.08 0.51
N LEU A 26 18.66 -8.70 -0.66
CA LEU A 26 19.47 -8.47 -1.85
C LEU A 26 19.77 -6.99 -2.03
N GLY A 27 18.76 -6.16 -1.97
CA GLY A 27 18.83 -4.72 -2.02
C GLY A 27 17.66 -4.10 -1.29
N ALA A 28 17.91 -3.03 -0.55
CA ALA A 28 16.88 -2.33 0.23
C ALA A 28 17.25 -0.87 0.48
N ALA A 29 16.22 -0.09 0.80
CA ALA A 29 16.36 1.26 1.32
C ALA A 29 15.36 1.52 2.45
N LEU A 30 15.78 2.35 3.40
CA LEU A 30 15.01 2.85 4.53
C LEU A 30 15.06 4.38 4.52
N SER A 31 13.94 5.02 4.84
CA SER A 31 13.88 6.47 5.07
C SER A 31 13.02 6.76 6.30
N ILE A 32 13.50 7.64 7.17
CA ILE A 32 12.81 8.08 8.40
C ILE A 32 12.75 9.59 8.44
N TRP A 33 11.53 10.10 8.69
CA TRP A 33 11.23 11.51 8.79
C TRP A 33 10.54 11.81 10.10
N GLN A 34 10.77 12.99 10.67
CA GLN A 34 10.00 13.50 11.79
C GLN A 34 9.72 14.98 11.62
N GLU A 35 8.51 15.41 12.01
CA GLU A 35 8.08 16.83 11.93
C GLU A 35 8.25 17.43 10.53
N GLY A 36 8.06 16.61 9.48
CA GLY A 36 8.23 17.01 8.09
C GLY A 36 9.68 17.14 7.63
N GLN A 37 10.66 16.78 8.46
CA GLN A 37 12.08 16.82 8.14
C GLN A 37 12.65 15.41 8.03
N ARG A 38 13.51 15.17 7.02
CA ARG A 38 14.22 13.91 6.87
C ARG A 38 15.30 13.80 7.96
N LEU A 39 15.24 12.73 8.75
CA LEU A 39 16.29 12.43 9.72
C LEU A 39 17.48 11.77 9.04
N PHE A 40 17.27 10.66 8.36
CA PHE A 40 18.28 9.99 7.53
C PHE A 40 17.66 8.98 6.57
N ASP A 41 18.45 8.57 5.61
CA ASP A 41 18.19 7.45 4.71
C ASP A 41 19.32 6.41 4.86
N LEU A 42 18.96 5.12 4.77
CA LEU A 42 19.89 4.01 4.62
C LEU A 42 19.59 3.28 3.32
N ARG A 43 20.62 2.79 2.67
CA ARG A 43 20.51 1.96 1.47
C ARG A 43 21.66 1.00 1.37
N GLY A 44 21.44 -0.15 0.75
CA GLY A 44 22.48 -1.15 0.60
C GLY A 44 22.10 -2.27 -0.34
N GLY A 45 23.07 -3.07 -0.70
CA GLY A 45 22.91 -4.21 -1.58
C GLY A 45 22.85 -3.85 -3.05
N PHE A 46 22.08 -4.64 -3.81
CA PHE A 46 22.11 -4.63 -5.26
C PHE A 46 20.70 -4.60 -5.87
N ARG A 47 20.60 -4.04 -7.08
CA ARG A 47 19.34 -3.96 -7.83
C ARG A 47 18.93 -5.30 -8.47
N ASP A 48 19.88 -6.23 -8.59
CA ASP A 48 19.66 -7.55 -9.20
C ASP A 48 20.53 -8.65 -8.57
N THR A 49 20.19 -9.91 -8.89
CA THR A 49 20.92 -11.08 -8.37
C THR A 49 22.30 -11.29 -8.99
N LYS A 50 22.65 -10.60 -10.08
CA LYS A 50 24.00 -10.62 -10.65
C LYS A 50 24.98 -9.83 -9.82
N ARG A 51 24.43 -8.88 -8.99
CA ARG A 51 25.20 -7.98 -8.12
C ARG A 51 26.16 -7.05 -8.89
N GLU A 52 25.82 -6.73 -10.13
CA GLU A 52 26.59 -5.82 -10.97
C GLU A 52 26.18 -4.36 -10.75
N GLN A 53 24.95 -4.13 -10.32
CA GLN A 53 24.37 -2.80 -10.11
C GLN A 53 24.05 -2.60 -8.63
N SER A 54 24.81 -1.74 -7.96
CA SER A 54 24.55 -1.36 -6.57
C SER A 54 23.22 -0.63 -6.42
N TRP A 55 22.59 -0.76 -5.26
CA TRP A 55 21.44 0.08 -4.88
C TRP A 55 21.93 1.49 -4.58
N THR A 56 21.44 2.46 -5.33
CA THR A 56 21.84 3.87 -5.26
C THR A 56 20.68 4.75 -4.77
N GLU A 57 20.92 6.05 -4.63
CA GLU A 57 19.89 7.01 -4.19
C GLU A 57 18.72 7.10 -5.17
N ASP A 58 19.01 6.99 -6.46
CA ASP A 58 18.05 7.04 -7.55
C ASP A 58 17.37 5.68 -7.86
N THR A 59 17.68 4.62 -7.10
CA THR A 59 17.04 3.33 -7.27
C THR A 59 15.60 3.37 -6.83
N ILE A 60 14.72 2.94 -7.73
CA ILE A 60 13.28 2.76 -7.47
C ILE A 60 12.92 1.28 -7.55
N VAL A 61 11.86 0.87 -6.87
CA VAL A 61 11.43 -0.53 -6.83
C VAL A 61 9.91 -0.64 -6.72
N LEU A 62 9.37 -1.75 -7.20
CA LEU A 62 7.97 -2.13 -7.02
C LEU A 62 7.68 -2.35 -5.54
N VAL A 63 6.66 -1.65 -5.01
CA VAL A 63 6.31 -1.72 -3.58
C VAL A 63 5.02 -2.48 -3.29
N TRP A 64 4.45 -3.15 -4.30
CA TRP A 64 3.22 -3.91 -4.18
C TRP A 64 2.09 -3.10 -3.51
N SER A 65 1.43 -3.69 -2.51
CA SER A 65 0.26 -3.09 -1.87
C SER A 65 0.53 -1.80 -1.08
N ALA A 66 1.79 -1.43 -0.82
CA ALA A 66 2.10 -0.10 -0.30
C ALA A 66 1.60 1.02 -1.23
N THR A 67 1.37 0.71 -2.51
CA THR A 67 0.70 1.58 -3.50
C THR A 67 -0.68 2.03 -3.02
N LYS A 68 -1.43 1.18 -2.30
CA LYS A 68 -2.78 1.51 -1.81
C LYS A 68 -2.80 2.73 -0.90
N GLY A 69 -1.74 2.91 -0.09
CA GLY A 69 -1.63 4.09 0.77
C GLY A 69 -1.60 5.40 -0.02
N ILE A 70 -0.86 5.40 -1.13
CA ILE A 70 -0.81 6.53 -2.07
C ILE A 70 -2.18 6.74 -2.73
N GLY A 71 -2.78 5.65 -3.24
CA GLY A 71 -4.10 5.70 -3.87
C GLY A 71 -5.19 6.21 -2.92
N SER A 72 -5.17 5.75 -1.66
CA SER A 72 -6.10 6.21 -0.62
C SER A 72 -5.90 7.69 -0.29
N GLY A 73 -4.66 8.16 -0.23
CA GLY A 73 -4.36 9.57 -0.07
C GLY A 73 -4.95 10.42 -1.22
N CYS A 74 -4.78 9.98 -2.47
CA CYS A 74 -5.38 10.65 -3.62
C CYS A 74 -6.91 10.69 -3.54
N LEU A 75 -7.55 9.57 -3.20
CA LEU A 75 -9.01 9.53 -3.02
C LEU A 75 -9.46 10.48 -1.91
N LEU A 76 -8.85 10.43 -0.72
CA LEU A 76 -9.25 11.28 0.41
C LEU A 76 -9.04 12.78 0.11
N HIS A 77 -7.99 13.12 -0.61
CA HIS A 77 -7.78 14.49 -1.10
C HIS A 77 -8.87 14.88 -2.12
N THR A 78 -9.21 13.99 -3.06
CA THR A 78 -10.31 14.22 -4.02
C THR A 78 -11.63 14.46 -3.30
N LEU A 79 -11.96 13.65 -2.28
CA LEU A 79 -13.18 13.81 -1.49
C LEU A 79 -13.19 15.13 -0.72
N GLN A 80 -12.05 15.51 -0.12
CA GLN A 80 -11.89 16.80 0.58
C GLN A 80 -12.16 17.98 -0.35
N GLU A 81 -11.49 18.04 -1.51
CA GLU A 81 -11.61 19.13 -2.47
C GLU A 81 -13.05 19.28 -3.01
N ASN A 82 -13.77 18.18 -3.11
CA ASN A 82 -15.16 18.15 -3.58
C ASN A 82 -16.18 18.16 -2.43
N LYS A 83 -15.75 18.29 -1.16
CA LYS A 83 -16.60 18.31 0.04
C LYS A 83 -17.53 17.09 0.15
N ILE A 84 -17.04 15.92 -0.29
CA ILE A 84 -17.76 14.65 -0.27
C ILE A 84 -17.42 13.90 1.02
N LYS A 85 -18.43 13.54 1.79
CA LYS A 85 -18.28 12.73 3.00
C LYS A 85 -18.22 11.24 2.66
N ILE A 86 -17.50 10.45 3.46
CA ILE A 86 -17.32 9.01 3.21
C ILE A 86 -18.57 8.16 3.51
N ASP A 87 -19.56 8.72 4.20
CA ASP A 87 -20.87 8.09 4.44
C ASP A 87 -21.82 8.17 3.23
N ARG A 88 -21.46 8.95 2.19
CA ARG A 88 -22.21 9.01 0.94
C ARG A 88 -22.12 7.68 0.18
N ARG A 89 -23.18 7.34 -0.54
CA ARG A 89 -23.23 6.13 -1.37
C ARG A 89 -22.34 6.28 -2.60
N VAL A 90 -21.61 5.21 -2.93
CA VAL A 90 -20.79 5.16 -4.15
C VAL A 90 -21.65 5.37 -5.40
N SER A 91 -22.87 4.82 -5.41
CA SER A 91 -23.85 4.94 -6.51
C SER A 91 -24.26 6.37 -6.86
N GLU A 92 -24.07 7.32 -5.95
CA GLU A 92 -24.36 8.74 -6.21
C GLU A 92 -23.35 9.38 -7.18
N PHE A 93 -22.13 8.85 -7.22
CA PHE A 93 -21.04 9.32 -8.09
C PHE A 93 -20.77 8.34 -9.25
N TRP A 94 -21.10 7.08 -9.00
CA TRP A 94 -20.95 5.98 -9.95
C TRP A 94 -22.25 5.17 -10.03
N PRO A 95 -23.28 5.64 -10.79
CA PRO A 95 -24.62 5.03 -10.81
C PRO A 95 -24.61 3.54 -11.17
N ALA A 96 -23.80 3.12 -12.15
CA ALA A 96 -23.71 1.74 -12.58
C ALA A 96 -23.16 0.79 -11.49
N PHE A 97 -22.42 1.30 -10.52
CA PHE A 97 -21.95 0.54 -9.36
C PHE A 97 -23.12 0.00 -8.51
N GLY A 98 -24.26 0.70 -8.48
CA GLY A 98 -25.43 0.32 -7.66
C GLY A 98 -26.08 -1.00 -8.02
N GLN A 99 -25.69 -1.64 -9.13
CA GLN A 99 -26.19 -2.95 -9.55
C GLN A 99 -25.77 -4.06 -8.57
N GLY A 100 -26.37 -5.24 -8.72
CA GLY A 100 -26.01 -6.44 -7.95
C GLY A 100 -26.16 -6.30 -6.42
N GLY A 101 -27.09 -5.45 -5.95
CA GLY A 101 -27.32 -5.22 -4.52
C GLY A 101 -26.38 -4.22 -3.85
N LYS A 102 -25.69 -3.37 -4.61
CA LYS A 102 -24.71 -2.40 -4.11
C LYS A 102 -25.24 -0.96 -4.01
N MET A 103 -26.54 -0.73 -4.23
CA MET A 103 -27.13 0.62 -4.27
C MET A 103 -26.77 1.47 -3.04
N ASP A 104 -26.76 0.87 -1.87
CA ASP A 104 -26.56 1.55 -0.59
C ASP A 104 -25.11 1.41 -0.04
N VAL A 105 -24.18 0.85 -0.81
CA VAL A 105 -22.78 0.74 -0.40
C VAL A 105 -22.18 2.14 -0.29
N THR A 106 -21.67 2.47 0.89
CA THR A 106 -21.03 3.77 1.15
C THR A 106 -19.55 3.76 0.73
N ILE A 107 -19.00 4.95 0.53
CA ILE A 107 -17.56 5.11 0.29
C ILE A 107 -16.77 4.53 1.47
N ALA A 108 -17.21 4.75 2.72
CA ALA A 108 -16.59 4.19 3.90
C ALA A 108 -16.48 2.65 3.85
N GLN A 109 -17.56 1.96 3.46
CA GLN A 109 -17.57 0.51 3.30
C GLN A 109 -16.63 0.04 2.18
N MET A 110 -16.58 0.79 1.08
CA MET A 110 -15.70 0.47 -0.05
C MET A 110 -14.21 0.57 0.35
N VAL A 111 -13.82 1.67 0.99
CA VAL A 111 -12.41 1.92 1.33
C VAL A 111 -11.91 1.14 2.55
N SER A 112 -12.80 0.68 3.42
CA SER A 112 -12.45 -0.14 4.60
C SER A 112 -12.49 -1.65 4.35
N HIS A 113 -12.50 -2.07 3.09
CA HIS A 113 -12.57 -3.47 2.69
C HIS A 113 -13.85 -4.22 3.14
N SER A 114 -14.93 -3.49 3.47
CA SER A 114 -16.17 -4.10 3.94
C SER A 114 -17.28 -4.17 2.89
N ALA A 115 -17.01 -3.75 1.66
CA ALA A 115 -18.00 -3.80 0.57
C ALA A 115 -18.27 -5.21 0.02
N GLY A 116 -17.45 -6.22 0.35
CA GLY A 116 -17.62 -7.59 -0.17
C GLY A 116 -17.20 -7.77 -1.64
N LEU A 117 -16.33 -6.93 -2.16
CA LEU A 117 -15.91 -6.92 -3.57
C LEU A 117 -14.44 -7.34 -3.75
N CYS A 118 -13.93 -8.23 -2.90
CA CYS A 118 -12.53 -8.64 -2.93
C CYS A 118 -12.16 -9.55 -4.11
N ALA A 119 -13.14 -10.15 -4.80
CA ALA A 119 -12.95 -10.95 -5.99
C ALA A 119 -14.14 -10.80 -6.94
N LEU A 120 -13.94 -11.07 -8.23
CA LEU A 120 -14.96 -11.02 -9.26
C LEU A 120 -15.36 -12.45 -9.66
N ASP A 121 -16.63 -12.65 -10.02
CA ASP A 121 -17.12 -13.92 -10.57
C ASP A 121 -16.84 -13.96 -12.08
N GLU A 122 -16.88 -12.81 -12.76
CA GLU A 122 -16.54 -12.69 -14.17
C GLU A 122 -15.02 -12.83 -14.37
N ASN A 123 -14.62 -13.67 -15.32
CA ASN A 123 -13.22 -13.89 -15.64
C ASN A 123 -12.72 -12.80 -16.60
N VAL A 124 -12.18 -11.73 -16.07
CA VAL A 124 -11.67 -10.57 -16.83
C VAL A 124 -10.18 -10.37 -16.58
N GLU A 125 -9.47 -9.92 -17.61
CA GLU A 125 -8.03 -9.69 -17.55
C GLU A 125 -7.71 -8.41 -16.76
N VAL A 126 -6.74 -8.47 -15.84
CA VAL A 126 -6.35 -7.33 -14.99
C VAL A 126 -5.82 -6.13 -15.79
N THR A 127 -5.40 -6.37 -17.02
CA THR A 127 -4.88 -5.36 -17.95
C THR A 127 -5.95 -4.65 -18.76
N ASP A 128 -7.19 -5.16 -18.76
CA ASP A 128 -8.34 -4.53 -19.41
C ASP A 128 -9.17 -3.75 -18.37
N TYR A 129 -8.80 -2.49 -18.17
CA TYR A 129 -9.45 -1.62 -17.18
C TYR A 129 -10.97 -1.59 -17.33
N GLU A 130 -11.45 -1.35 -18.55
CA GLU A 130 -12.88 -1.21 -18.84
C GLU A 130 -13.67 -2.51 -18.60
N ALA A 131 -13.09 -3.66 -18.95
CA ALA A 131 -13.70 -4.95 -18.64
C ALA A 131 -13.76 -5.20 -17.13
N VAL A 132 -12.70 -4.83 -16.38
CA VAL A 132 -12.71 -4.94 -14.91
C VAL A 132 -13.78 -4.05 -14.30
N ILE A 133 -13.94 -2.80 -14.76
CA ILE A 133 -14.98 -1.88 -14.25
C ILE A 133 -16.36 -2.45 -14.51
N ARG A 134 -16.66 -2.93 -15.73
CA ARG A 134 -17.94 -3.58 -16.04
C ARG A 134 -18.20 -4.82 -15.18
N ALA A 135 -17.16 -5.61 -14.91
CA ALA A 135 -17.29 -6.77 -14.02
C ALA A 135 -17.57 -6.36 -12.57
N VAL A 136 -16.91 -5.31 -12.06
CA VAL A 136 -17.19 -4.71 -10.74
C VAL A 136 -18.62 -4.21 -10.64
N GLU A 137 -19.14 -3.54 -11.68
CA GLU A 137 -20.51 -3.04 -11.72
C GLU A 137 -21.55 -4.17 -11.60
N LYS A 138 -21.31 -5.30 -12.24
CA LYS A 138 -22.20 -6.48 -12.19
C LYS A 138 -22.01 -7.32 -10.92
N GLN A 139 -20.82 -7.30 -10.31
CA GLN A 139 -20.47 -8.16 -9.18
C GLN A 139 -21.40 -7.96 -7.99
N ALA A 140 -22.07 -9.01 -7.55
CA ALA A 140 -22.75 -9.00 -6.27
C ALA A 140 -21.74 -9.13 -5.12
N PRO A 141 -21.94 -8.43 -3.98
CA PRO A 141 -21.07 -8.57 -2.83
C PRO A 141 -20.97 -10.01 -2.33
N LEU A 142 -19.77 -10.49 -2.02
CA LEU A 142 -19.52 -11.84 -1.49
C LEU A 142 -20.00 -12.00 -0.03
N TRP A 143 -20.32 -10.91 0.64
CA TRP A 143 -21.01 -10.81 1.93
C TRP A 143 -21.78 -9.49 1.99
N ARG A 144 -22.75 -9.41 2.89
CA ARG A 144 -23.51 -8.17 3.08
C ARG A 144 -22.54 -7.02 3.43
N PRO A 145 -22.55 -5.92 2.64
CA PRO A 145 -21.69 -4.77 2.90
C PRO A 145 -21.79 -4.27 4.34
N GLY A 146 -20.65 -4.06 4.99
CA GLY A 146 -20.56 -3.62 6.38
C GLY A 146 -20.73 -4.72 7.44
N SER A 147 -21.10 -5.96 7.08
CA SER A 147 -21.25 -7.05 8.07
C SER A 147 -19.95 -7.76 8.42
N ALA A 148 -18.95 -7.62 7.58
CA ALA A 148 -17.60 -8.16 7.74
C ALA A 148 -16.65 -7.36 6.85
N HIS A 149 -15.35 -7.56 7.04
CA HIS A 149 -14.36 -7.08 6.09
C HIS A 149 -13.47 -8.23 5.61
N GLY A 150 -12.82 -8.03 4.48
CA GLY A 150 -11.86 -8.94 3.89
C GLY A 150 -11.05 -8.20 2.84
N TYR A 151 -9.75 -8.32 2.92
CA TYR A 151 -8.81 -7.55 2.13
C TYR A 151 -9.08 -7.62 0.62
N HIS A 152 -9.27 -6.49 -0.04
CA HIS A 152 -9.47 -6.39 -1.50
C HIS A 152 -8.10 -6.25 -2.17
N ALA A 153 -7.42 -7.37 -2.46
CA ALA A 153 -6.04 -7.35 -2.91
C ALA A 153 -5.83 -6.62 -4.24
N ARG A 154 -6.66 -6.92 -5.24
CA ARG A 154 -6.56 -6.35 -6.60
C ARG A 154 -7.66 -5.35 -6.92
N THR A 155 -8.89 -5.68 -6.56
CA THR A 155 -10.07 -4.87 -6.91
C THR A 155 -10.06 -3.50 -6.26
N PHE A 156 -9.44 -3.34 -5.08
CA PHE A 156 -9.37 -2.06 -4.35
C PHE A 156 -8.93 -0.89 -5.23
N GLY A 157 -7.86 -1.05 -6.00
CA GLY A 157 -7.33 0.02 -6.84
C GLY A 157 -8.30 0.43 -7.96
N PHE A 158 -8.99 -0.53 -8.56
CA PHE A 158 -10.03 -0.25 -9.57
C PHE A 158 -11.21 0.50 -8.96
N LEU A 159 -11.64 0.11 -7.75
CA LEU A 159 -12.73 0.77 -7.04
C LEU A 159 -12.42 2.24 -6.74
N ILE A 160 -11.25 2.52 -6.16
CA ILE A 160 -10.90 3.89 -5.79
C ILE A 160 -10.50 4.73 -7.00
N ASP A 161 -9.83 4.16 -8.00
CA ASP A 161 -9.44 4.89 -9.21
C ASP A 161 -10.67 5.30 -10.02
N GLU A 162 -11.64 4.39 -10.19
CA GLU A 162 -12.88 4.72 -10.89
C GLU A 162 -13.67 5.80 -10.14
N LEU A 163 -13.74 5.75 -8.81
CA LEU A 163 -14.40 6.81 -8.05
C LEU A 163 -13.70 8.16 -8.24
N VAL A 164 -12.36 8.20 -8.22
CA VAL A 164 -11.60 9.43 -8.49
C VAL A 164 -11.84 9.92 -9.91
N ARG A 165 -11.86 9.04 -10.91
CA ARG A 165 -12.20 9.40 -12.30
C ARG A 165 -13.58 10.04 -12.42
N ARG A 166 -14.56 9.51 -11.72
CA ARG A 166 -15.95 10.04 -11.71
C ARG A 166 -16.04 11.40 -11.02
N VAL A 167 -15.29 11.61 -9.96
CA VAL A 167 -15.37 12.84 -9.15
C VAL A 167 -14.43 13.93 -9.69
N ALA A 168 -13.19 13.58 -10.02
CA ALA A 168 -12.14 14.54 -10.42
C ALA A 168 -11.84 14.57 -11.93
N GLY A 169 -12.46 13.67 -12.73
CA GLY A 169 -12.25 13.60 -14.17
C GLY A 169 -10.87 13.11 -14.61
N THR A 170 -10.11 12.47 -13.71
CA THR A 170 -8.74 12.01 -14.00
C THR A 170 -8.38 10.74 -13.23
N SER A 171 -7.41 9.93 -13.72
CA SER A 171 -6.94 8.76 -12.99
C SER A 171 -6.16 9.14 -11.73
N ILE A 172 -6.10 8.21 -10.76
CA ILE A 172 -5.26 8.37 -9.56
C ILE A 172 -3.78 8.56 -9.94
N SER A 173 -3.29 7.88 -10.97
CA SER A 173 -1.91 8.05 -11.44
C SER A 173 -1.62 9.50 -11.84
N LYS A 174 -2.46 10.09 -12.66
CA LYS A 174 -2.31 11.49 -13.08
C LYS A 174 -2.56 12.46 -11.92
N TYR A 175 -3.58 12.19 -11.08
CA TYR A 175 -3.87 12.98 -9.88
C TYR A 175 -2.67 12.99 -8.93
N TRP A 176 -2.09 11.83 -8.65
CA TRP A 176 -0.88 11.68 -7.84
C TRP A 176 0.27 12.52 -8.38
N ARG A 177 0.56 12.43 -9.68
CA ARG A 177 1.62 13.21 -10.31
C ARG A 177 1.43 14.71 -10.12
N THR A 178 0.25 15.21 -10.48
CA THR A 178 -0.04 16.65 -10.52
C THR A 178 -0.14 17.26 -9.13
N ILE A 179 -0.81 16.58 -8.19
CA ILE A 179 -1.13 17.16 -6.88
C ILE A 179 0.00 16.94 -5.86
N PHE A 180 0.67 15.78 -5.89
CA PHE A 180 1.63 15.41 -4.86
C PHE A 180 3.05 15.23 -5.39
N ALA A 181 3.24 14.38 -6.39
CA ALA A 181 4.57 13.92 -6.75
C ALA A 181 5.43 15.04 -7.36
N GLU A 182 4.93 15.78 -8.33
CA GLU A 182 5.66 16.91 -8.93
C GLU A 182 5.88 18.06 -7.96
N PRO A 183 4.86 18.57 -7.24
CA PRO A 183 5.04 19.68 -6.30
C PRO A 183 5.98 19.38 -5.12
N LEU A 184 6.11 18.10 -4.74
CA LEU A 184 6.95 17.64 -3.62
C LEU A 184 8.22 16.91 -4.07
N SER A 185 8.45 16.81 -5.39
CA SER A 185 9.57 16.07 -6.00
C SER A 185 9.65 14.62 -5.49
N LEU A 186 8.49 13.91 -5.46
CA LEU A 186 8.41 12.53 -5.01
C LEU A 186 8.70 11.57 -6.16
N ASP A 187 9.78 10.83 -6.05
CA ASP A 187 10.15 9.79 -7.01
C ASP A 187 9.35 8.50 -6.75
N PHE A 188 8.06 8.59 -7.06
CA PHE A 188 7.10 7.49 -6.94
C PHE A 188 6.09 7.56 -8.09
N TRP A 189 5.85 6.41 -8.73
CA TRP A 189 5.11 6.29 -9.97
C TRP A 189 4.04 5.20 -9.87
N ILE A 190 2.85 5.48 -10.39
CA ILE A 190 1.82 4.50 -10.70
C ILE A 190 1.69 4.54 -12.23
N GLY A 191 2.30 3.55 -12.91
CA GLY A 191 2.62 3.65 -14.34
C GLY A 191 3.98 4.31 -14.55
N LEU A 192 5.04 3.48 -14.62
CA LEU A 192 6.42 3.93 -14.75
C LEU A 192 6.71 4.36 -16.20
N PRO A 193 7.24 5.58 -16.45
CA PRO A 193 7.77 5.98 -17.74
C PRO A 193 8.90 5.06 -18.23
N GLU A 194 8.97 4.82 -19.54
CA GLU A 194 9.91 3.87 -20.13
C GLU A 194 11.37 4.20 -19.81
N GLU A 195 11.74 5.45 -19.86
CA GLU A 195 13.10 5.95 -19.61
C GLU A 195 13.59 5.68 -18.18
N LEU A 196 12.70 5.47 -17.21
CA LEU A 196 13.03 5.19 -15.82
C LEU A 196 13.28 3.69 -15.52
N ASN A 197 13.05 2.81 -16.50
CA ASN A 197 13.24 1.37 -16.28
C ASN A 197 14.69 0.99 -15.90
N SER A 198 15.67 1.74 -16.38
CA SER A 198 17.09 1.54 -16.04
C SER A 198 17.41 1.76 -14.56
N ARG A 199 16.59 2.52 -13.85
CA ARG A 199 16.71 2.79 -12.40
C ARG A 199 15.96 1.77 -11.55
N CYS A 200 15.08 0.96 -12.14
CA CYS A 200 14.19 0.09 -11.41
C CYS A 200 14.89 -1.21 -11.02
N ALA A 201 14.96 -1.46 -9.70
CA ALA A 201 15.45 -2.74 -9.19
C ALA A 201 14.49 -3.89 -9.59
N THR A 202 15.07 -5.03 -9.95
CA THR A 202 14.32 -6.25 -10.24
C THR A 202 13.77 -6.85 -8.96
N ILE A 203 12.45 -7.05 -8.88
CA ILE A 203 11.81 -7.72 -7.74
C ILE A 203 11.89 -9.23 -7.89
N TYR A 204 12.27 -9.92 -6.82
CA TYR A 204 12.42 -11.38 -6.79
C TYR A 204 11.43 -12.01 -5.80
N PRO A 205 10.84 -13.18 -6.14
CA PRO A 205 9.97 -13.91 -5.23
C PRO A 205 10.73 -14.40 -3.99
N ALA A 206 9.97 -14.79 -2.95
CA ALA A 206 10.55 -15.42 -1.76
C ALA A 206 11.38 -16.66 -2.15
N ARG A 207 12.52 -16.85 -1.48
CA ARG A 207 13.37 -18.02 -1.68
C ARG A 207 12.71 -19.23 -1.04
N ALA A 208 12.81 -20.40 -1.70
CA ALA A 208 12.26 -21.64 -1.17
C ALA A 208 12.83 -22.01 0.21
N GLU A 209 14.10 -21.71 0.45
CA GLU A 209 14.82 -21.99 1.71
C GLU A 209 14.31 -21.17 2.89
N THR A 210 13.70 -20.00 2.64
CA THR A 210 13.12 -19.13 3.65
C THR A 210 11.61 -19.30 3.79
N ALA A 211 11.00 -20.13 2.94
CA ALA A 211 9.58 -20.42 3.01
C ALA A 211 9.26 -21.15 4.31
N ARG A 212 8.51 -20.51 5.21
CA ARG A 212 7.97 -21.15 6.40
C ARG A 212 6.94 -22.20 6.00
N ALA A 213 6.73 -23.22 6.83
CA ALA A 213 5.64 -24.17 6.63
C ALA A 213 4.34 -23.42 6.36
N PRO A 214 3.54 -23.82 5.36
CA PRO A 214 2.39 -23.04 4.94
C PRO A 214 1.36 -22.98 6.08
N VAL A 215 1.19 -21.79 6.66
CA VAL A 215 -0.02 -21.52 7.45
C VAL A 215 -1.23 -21.65 6.53
N LYS A 216 -2.41 -21.86 7.12
CA LYS A 216 -3.65 -22.11 6.36
C LYS A 216 -3.84 -21.11 5.21
N PHE A 217 -3.62 -19.82 5.45
CA PHE A 217 -3.71 -18.77 4.44
C PHE A 217 -2.88 -19.07 3.17
N TYR A 218 -1.60 -19.44 3.28
CA TYR A 218 -0.75 -19.70 2.10
C TYR A 218 -1.14 -20.97 1.36
N ARG A 219 -1.64 -21.99 2.07
CA ARG A 219 -2.22 -23.17 1.44
C ARG A 219 -3.46 -22.81 0.64
N ASP A 220 -4.36 -22.02 1.22
CA ASP A 220 -5.60 -21.62 0.59
C ASP A 220 -5.35 -20.63 -0.58
N LEU A 221 -4.29 -19.81 -0.50
CA LEU A 221 -3.86 -18.93 -1.59
C LEU A 221 -3.51 -19.69 -2.89
N ILE A 222 -3.04 -20.94 -2.79
CA ILE A 222 -2.73 -21.77 -3.95
C ILE A 222 -3.83 -22.78 -4.30
N THR A 223 -4.85 -22.93 -3.44
CA THR A 223 -5.95 -23.89 -3.64
C THR A 223 -7.05 -23.29 -4.52
N PRO A 224 -7.41 -23.89 -5.66
CA PRO A 224 -8.47 -23.41 -6.52
C PRO A 224 -9.81 -23.28 -5.79
N GLY A 225 -10.57 -22.21 -6.07
CA GLY A 225 -11.91 -21.98 -5.53
C GLY A 225 -11.97 -21.32 -4.15
N THR A 226 -10.88 -21.26 -3.40
CA THR A 226 -10.84 -20.57 -2.12
C THR A 226 -10.97 -19.05 -2.29
N LEU A 227 -11.51 -18.37 -1.27
CA LEU A 227 -11.62 -16.91 -1.28
C LEU A 227 -10.24 -16.24 -1.38
N GLN A 228 -9.24 -16.78 -0.68
CA GLN A 228 -7.87 -16.32 -0.69
C GLN A 228 -7.30 -16.30 -2.12
N ARG A 229 -7.36 -17.45 -2.81
CA ARG A 229 -6.88 -17.52 -4.20
C ARG A 229 -7.65 -16.57 -5.11
N ARG A 230 -8.99 -16.58 -5.05
CA ARG A 230 -9.82 -15.69 -5.87
C ARG A 230 -9.42 -14.23 -5.66
N THR A 231 -9.25 -13.78 -4.42
CA THR A 231 -8.87 -12.41 -4.08
C THR A 231 -7.53 -11.99 -4.69
N PHE A 232 -6.54 -12.89 -4.71
CA PHE A 232 -5.20 -12.57 -5.22
C PHE A 232 -5.02 -12.85 -6.72
N THR A 233 -5.99 -13.51 -7.37
CA THR A 233 -5.92 -13.82 -8.81
C THR A 233 -7.06 -13.24 -9.64
N SER A 234 -8.00 -12.51 -9.03
CA SER A 234 -9.12 -11.85 -9.73
C SER A 234 -9.03 -10.33 -9.55
N PRO A 235 -9.07 -9.55 -10.63
CA PRO A 235 -9.01 -9.92 -12.06
C PRO A 235 -7.79 -10.78 -12.39
N TYR A 236 -7.89 -11.68 -13.41
CA TYR A 236 -6.81 -12.63 -13.70
C TYR A 236 -5.63 -11.98 -14.44
N GLY A 237 -4.50 -12.68 -14.47
CA GLY A 237 -3.26 -12.22 -15.12
C GLY A 237 -2.22 -11.72 -14.09
N LEU A 238 -0.99 -11.54 -14.53
CA LEU A 238 0.14 -11.04 -13.76
C LEU A 238 0.33 -11.75 -12.40
N ASN A 239 0.15 -13.08 -12.36
CA ASN A 239 0.23 -13.87 -11.13
C ASN A 239 1.66 -14.19 -10.71
N ALA A 240 2.62 -14.12 -11.64
CA ALA A 240 4.04 -14.34 -11.34
C ALA A 240 4.70 -13.00 -10.96
N VAL A 241 5.52 -13.00 -9.90
CA VAL A 241 6.32 -11.82 -9.50
C VAL A 241 7.15 -11.30 -10.66
N SER A 242 7.75 -12.20 -11.46
CA SER A 242 8.57 -11.84 -12.63
C SER A 242 7.80 -11.08 -13.71
N ALA A 243 6.48 -11.24 -13.81
CA ALA A 243 5.67 -10.50 -14.77
C ALA A 243 5.72 -8.98 -14.50
N MET A 244 5.81 -8.57 -13.24
CA MET A 244 5.90 -7.15 -12.85
C MET A 244 7.29 -6.53 -13.12
N ASN A 245 8.28 -7.33 -13.50
CA ASN A 245 9.58 -6.81 -13.91
C ASN A 245 9.61 -6.37 -15.39
N LYS A 246 8.60 -6.72 -16.16
CA LYS A 246 8.52 -6.34 -17.57
C LYS A 246 8.13 -4.88 -17.72
N PRO A 247 8.83 -4.09 -18.56
CA PRO A 247 8.55 -2.66 -18.79
C PRO A 247 7.08 -2.38 -19.11
N GLU A 248 6.45 -3.20 -19.96
CA GLU A 248 5.05 -3.04 -20.36
C GLU A 248 4.07 -3.18 -19.18
N ASN A 249 4.42 -3.94 -18.14
CA ASN A 249 3.59 -4.09 -16.94
C ASN A 249 3.90 -3.01 -15.89
N ARG A 250 5.14 -2.53 -15.82
CA ARG A 250 5.51 -1.37 -14.99
C ARG A 250 4.85 -0.08 -15.47
N ALA A 251 4.61 0.06 -16.78
CA ALA A 251 3.95 1.21 -17.38
C ALA A 251 2.42 1.27 -17.08
N ARG A 252 1.82 0.21 -16.53
CA ARG A 252 0.38 0.16 -16.24
C ARG A 252 0.02 0.81 -14.91
N GLU A 253 -1.12 1.49 -14.86
CA GLU A 253 -1.62 2.22 -13.69
C GLU A 253 -2.33 1.31 -12.68
N PHE A 254 -1.62 0.33 -12.08
CA PHE A 254 -2.20 -0.56 -11.05
C PHE A 254 -2.17 0.09 -9.66
N VAL A 255 -3.23 0.78 -9.27
CA VAL A 255 -3.34 1.50 -7.99
C VAL A 255 -3.33 0.57 -6.78
N SER A 256 -3.66 -0.72 -6.93
CA SER A 256 -3.59 -1.68 -5.83
C SER A 256 -2.19 -2.22 -5.53
N PHE A 257 -1.29 -2.32 -6.57
CA PHE A 257 -0.07 -3.12 -6.43
C PHE A 257 1.07 -2.76 -7.40
N GLY A 258 0.90 -1.73 -8.22
CA GLY A 258 1.84 -1.38 -9.30
C GLY A 258 2.72 -0.17 -9.03
N GLY A 259 2.68 0.41 -7.83
CA GLY A 259 3.51 1.55 -7.48
C GLY A 259 5.00 1.21 -7.46
N ILE A 260 5.80 2.07 -8.08
CA ILE A 260 7.26 1.95 -8.18
C ILE A 260 7.87 3.25 -7.68
N GLY A 261 8.76 3.17 -6.69
CA GLY A 261 9.37 4.37 -6.15
C GLY A 261 10.48 4.12 -5.14
N SER A 262 10.99 5.20 -4.58
CA SER A 262 12.02 5.20 -3.56
C SER A 262 11.45 5.17 -2.14
N ALA A 263 12.24 4.68 -1.16
CA ALA A 263 11.88 4.77 0.26
C ALA A 263 11.67 6.22 0.70
N THR A 264 12.53 7.12 0.23
CA THR A 264 12.48 8.55 0.56
C THR A 264 11.17 9.20 0.11
N ALA A 265 10.70 8.89 -1.11
CA ALA A 265 9.43 9.42 -1.61
C ALA A 265 8.23 8.93 -0.80
N LEU A 266 8.20 7.62 -0.49
CA LEU A 266 7.14 7.04 0.36
C LEU A 266 7.16 7.64 1.77
N ALA A 267 8.34 7.68 2.42
CA ALA A 267 8.47 8.22 3.77
C ALA A 267 8.10 9.71 3.82
N LYS A 268 8.49 10.50 2.82
CA LYS A 268 8.12 11.92 2.73
C LYS A 268 6.61 12.12 2.60
N PHE A 269 5.93 11.29 1.80
CA PHE A 269 4.46 11.31 1.71
C PHE A 269 3.80 11.01 3.05
N TYR A 270 4.24 9.96 3.75
CA TYR A 270 3.71 9.63 5.07
C TYR A 270 4.11 10.65 6.14
N ALA A 271 5.29 11.27 6.03
CA ALA A 271 5.69 12.38 6.90
C ALA A 271 4.79 13.60 6.74
N MET A 272 4.34 13.91 5.52
CA MET A 272 3.34 14.94 5.28
C MET A 272 2.04 14.63 6.04
N LEU A 273 1.55 13.39 5.94
CA LEU A 273 0.33 12.97 6.63
C LEU A 273 0.50 13.02 8.15
N ALA A 274 1.64 12.53 8.68
CA ALA A 274 1.97 12.57 10.10
C ALA A 274 2.14 13.99 10.65
N ASN A 275 2.57 14.93 9.81
CA ASN A 275 2.82 16.31 10.18
C ASN A 275 1.59 17.22 9.95
N GLY A 276 0.41 16.69 10.23
CA GLY A 276 -0.83 17.46 10.11
C GLY A 276 -1.23 17.77 8.67
N GLY A 277 -0.87 16.92 7.69
CA GLY A 277 -1.22 17.08 6.28
C GLY A 277 -0.42 18.17 5.56
N GLN A 278 0.73 18.56 6.09
CA GLN A 278 1.56 19.61 5.52
C GLN A 278 3.05 19.25 5.46
N ILE A 279 3.72 19.71 4.42
CA ILE A 279 5.17 19.55 4.24
C ILE A 279 5.69 20.63 3.27
N ASP A 280 6.94 21.04 3.40
CA ASP A 280 7.59 22.04 2.56
C ASP A 280 6.77 23.35 2.41
N GLY A 281 6.13 23.77 3.53
CA GLY A 281 5.32 24.98 3.57
C GLY A 281 3.95 24.87 2.87
N ARG A 282 3.55 23.68 2.40
CA ARG A 282 2.28 23.43 1.70
C ARG A 282 1.36 22.56 2.54
N LYS A 283 0.08 22.95 2.65
CA LYS A 283 -0.99 22.17 3.28
C LYS A 283 -1.78 21.43 2.20
N PHE A 284 -1.88 20.11 2.32
CA PHE A 284 -2.63 19.24 1.41
C PHE A 284 -3.91 18.73 2.07
N PHE A 285 -3.85 18.34 3.33
CA PHE A 285 -4.98 17.74 4.04
C PHE A 285 -5.42 18.58 5.21
N GLY A 286 -6.73 18.79 5.34
CA GLY A 286 -7.38 19.36 6.51
C GLY A 286 -7.58 18.30 7.60
N ASP A 287 -7.99 18.78 8.79
CA ASP A 287 -8.12 17.93 9.98
C ASP A 287 -9.20 16.84 9.81
N ASP A 288 -10.29 17.11 9.08
CA ASP A 288 -11.32 16.12 8.79
C ASP A 288 -10.78 14.95 7.98
N ALA A 289 -9.98 15.20 6.93
CA ALA A 289 -9.36 14.16 6.13
C ALA A 289 -8.34 13.35 6.94
N LEU A 290 -7.54 14.00 7.77
CA LEU A 290 -6.59 13.31 8.67
C LEU A 290 -7.32 12.48 9.73
N LYS A 291 -8.43 12.95 10.24
CA LYS A 291 -9.28 12.19 11.15
C LYS A 291 -9.80 10.90 10.48
N LEU A 292 -10.17 10.95 9.20
CA LEU A 292 -10.57 9.76 8.45
C LEU A 292 -9.43 8.74 8.30
N MET A 293 -8.17 9.21 8.21
CA MET A 293 -6.99 8.33 8.13
C MET A 293 -6.66 7.66 9.46
N THR A 294 -6.92 8.33 10.58
CA THR A 294 -6.61 7.82 11.93
C THR A 294 -7.75 7.06 12.58
N THR A 295 -9.01 7.29 12.16
CA THR A 295 -10.19 6.64 12.73
C THR A 295 -10.40 5.26 12.11
N THR A 296 -10.46 4.22 12.94
CA THR A 296 -10.77 2.85 12.51
C THR A 296 -12.21 2.76 12.03
N VAL A 297 -12.41 2.22 10.82
CA VAL A 297 -13.73 1.98 10.18
C VAL A 297 -14.10 0.51 10.24
N SER A 298 -13.13 -0.39 10.04
CA SER A 298 -13.31 -1.84 10.21
C SER A 298 -12.21 -2.42 11.08
N ASP A 299 -12.57 -3.34 11.99
CA ASP A 299 -11.65 -4.06 12.87
C ASP A 299 -12.22 -5.45 13.18
N GLY A 300 -11.40 -6.47 13.18
CA GLY A 300 -11.75 -7.83 13.51
C GLY A 300 -11.11 -8.88 12.60
N LEU A 301 -11.71 -10.08 12.57
CA LEU A 301 -11.23 -11.18 11.75
C LEU A 301 -11.46 -10.87 10.26
N ASP A 302 -10.37 -10.73 9.51
CA ASP A 302 -10.39 -10.53 8.06
C ASP A 302 -10.75 -11.84 7.34
N ARG A 303 -11.76 -11.81 6.48
CA ARG A 303 -12.23 -13.01 5.75
C ARG A 303 -11.23 -13.54 4.73
N VAL A 304 -10.28 -12.72 4.30
CA VAL A 304 -9.24 -13.09 3.32
C VAL A 304 -7.97 -13.51 4.02
N PHE A 305 -7.45 -12.71 4.93
CA PHE A 305 -6.21 -13.04 5.67
C PHE A 305 -6.41 -14.07 6.77
N GLU A 306 -7.63 -14.22 7.30
CA GLU A 306 -7.98 -15.11 8.43
C GLU A 306 -7.22 -14.77 9.73
N ILE A 307 -6.82 -13.53 9.88
CA ILE A 307 -6.23 -12.94 11.08
C ILE A 307 -6.92 -11.62 11.39
N PRO A 308 -6.79 -11.08 12.61
CA PRO A 308 -7.27 -9.74 12.91
C PRO A 308 -6.57 -8.69 12.06
N THR A 309 -7.34 -7.85 11.37
CA THR A 309 -6.88 -6.65 10.67
C THR A 309 -7.78 -5.48 10.96
N ALA A 310 -7.27 -4.26 10.82
CA ALA A 310 -8.06 -3.05 10.95
C ALA A 310 -7.76 -2.07 9.82
N PHE A 311 -8.78 -1.36 9.38
CA PHE A 311 -8.66 -0.35 8.33
C PHE A 311 -9.38 0.92 8.72
N SER A 312 -8.77 2.04 8.42
CA SER A 312 -9.39 3.36 8.37
C SER A 312 -9.97 3.61 6.97
N ALA A 313 -10.06 4.84 6.54
CA ALA A 313 -10.51 5.19 5.20
C ALA A 313 -9.42 4.86 4.15
N GLY A 314 -9.26 3.58 3.83
CA GLY A 314 -8.35 3.06 2.81
C GLY A 314 -6.92 2.80 3.27
N LEU A 315 -6.62 2.98 4.55
CA LEU A 315 -5.31 2.72 5.14
C LEU A 315 -5.41 1.61 6.19
N MET A 316 -4.38 0.79 6.29
CA MET A 316 -4.30 -0.26 7.31
C MET A 316 -3.89 0.38 8.64
N LYS A 317 -4.45 -0.15 9.72
CA LYS A 317 -4.13 0.17 11.12
C LYS A 317 -3.78 -1.11 11.88
N ASP A 318 -3.19 -0.95 13.05
CA ASP A 318 -3.05 -2.07 13.96
C ASP A 318 -4.42 -2.48 14.51
N ALA A 319 -4.74 -3.77 14.37
CA ALA A 319 -6.00 -4.31 14.89
C ALA A 319 -5.95 -4.42 16.43
N ALA A 320 -7.07 -4.19 17.10
CA ALA A 320 -7.15 -4.25 18.56
C ALA A 320 -6.75 -5.62 19.15
N LYS A 321 -6.84 -6.68 18.36
CA LYS A 321 -6.48 -8.06 18.74
C LYS A 321 -5.29 -8.60 17.94
N ALA A 322 -4.45 -7.74 17.36
CA ALA A 322 -3.23 -8.18 16.69
C ALA A 322 -2.21 -8.72 17.71
N GLU A 323 -1.48 -9.76 17.33
CA GLU A 323 -0.39 -10.31 18.14
C GLU A 323 0.81 -9.36 18.23
N ARG A 324 0.99 -8.51 17.21
CA ARG A 324 2.07 -7.52 17.13
C ARG A 324 1.60 -6.30 16.34
N ASN A 325 1.98 -5.12 16.81
CA ASN A 325 1.77 -3.88 16.07
C ASN A 325 2.70 -3.84 14.86
N LEU A 326 2.14 -3.38 13.74
CA LEU A 326 2.89 -3.20 12.49
C LEU A 326 3.50 -1.80 12.39
N PHE A 327 2.81 -0.81 12.95
CA PHE A 327 3.10 0.62 12.75
C PHE A 327 3.64 1.30 14.03
N GLY A 328 4.20 0.51 14.96
CA GLY A 328 4.73 1.02 16.23
C GLY A 328 3.67 1.12 17.33
N PRO A 329 3.96 1.80 18.44
CA PRO A 329 3.10 1.81 19.63
C PRO A 329 1.93 2.79 19.57
N SER A 330 1.92 3.72 18.61
CA SER A 330 0.91 4.78 18.54
C SER A 330 -0.44 4.26 18.04
N ALA A 331 -1.52 4.50 18.78
CA ALA A 331 -2.88 4.13 18.37
C ALA A 331 -3.36 4.88 17.12
N ASN A 332 -2.75 6.03 16.81
CA ASN A 332 -3.08 6.83 15.64
C ASN A 332 -2.18 6.56 14.43
N ALA A 333 -1.28 5.57 14.52
CA ALA A 333 -0.48 5.15 13.39
C ALA A 333 -1.34 4.47 12.33
N PHE A 334 -0.99 4.68 11.06
CA PHE A 334 -1.64 4.10 9.90
C PHE A 334 -0.68 4.06 8.70
N GLY A 335 -0.88 3.09 7.84
CA GLY A 335 -0.02 2.96 6.65
C GLY A 335 -0.53 1.92 5.69
N HIS A 336 0.34 1.42 4.84
CA HIS A 336 0.06 0.23 4.05
C HIS A 336 1.33 -0.56 3.75
N PRO A 337 1.38 -1.85 4.14
CA PRO A 337 2.48 -2.72 3.76
C PRO A 337 2.32 -3.23 2.32
N GLY A 338 3.45 -3.69 1.75
CA GLY A 338 3.49 -4.41 0.50
C GLY A 338 3.92 -5.86 0.68
N ALA A 339 3.39 -6.75 -0.15
CA ALA A 339 3.78 -8.16 -0.14
C ALA A 339 5.31 -8.32 -0.25
N GLY A 340 5.85 -9.24 0.53
CA GLY A 340 7.28 -9.54 0.53
C GLY A 340 8.14 -8.68 1.46
N GLY A 341 7.63 -7.55 2.00
CA GLY A 341 8.36 -6.80 3.01
C GLY A 341 8.40 -5.28 2.87
N SER A 342 7.90 -4.69 1.76
CA SER A 342 7.75 -3.22 1.70
C SER A 342 6.82 -2.73 2.80
N HIS A 343 7.22 -1.67 3.50
CA HIS A 343 6.50 -1.19 4.67
C HIS A 343 6.57 0.34 4.74
N ALA A 344 5.41 1.01 4.77
CA ALA A 344 5.37 2.47 4.86
C ALA A 344 4.18 2.92 5.71
N PHE A 345 4.40 3.91 6.57
CA PHE A 345 3.38 4.40 7.50
C PHE A 345 3.66 5.82 8.03
N ALA A 346 2.61 6.40 8.58
CA ALA A 346 2.60 7.63 9.36
C ALA A 346 2.24 7.35 10.82
N ASP A 347 3.00 7.90 11.75
CA ASP A 347 2.63 8.02 13.15
C ASP A 347 2.33 9.49 13.46
N SER A 348 1.07 9.84 13.52
CA SER A 348 0.62 11.22 13.72
C SER A 348 0.85 11.75 15.14
N GLU A 349 0.96 10.87 16.15
CA GLU A 349 1.26 11.28 17.53
C GLU A 349 2.71 11.74 17.67
N ASN A 350 3.64 11.04 17.02
CA ASN A 350 5.06 11.34 17.06
C ASN A 350 5.54 12.13 15.82
N ARG A 351 4.64 12.43 14.88
CA ARG A 351 4.91 13.10 13.61
C ARG A 351 5.98 12.42 12.78
N ILE A 352 5.96 11.07 12.75
CA ILE A 352 6.94 10.24 12.07
C ILE A 352 6.37 9.74 10.74
N GLY A 353 7.18 9.82 9.68
CA GLY A 353 7.00 9.12 8.43
C GLY A 353 8.11 8.07 8.25
N PHE A 354 7.73 6.85 7.95
CA PHE A 354 8.64 5.71 7.79
C PHE A 354 8.38 5.01 6.48
N ALA A 355 9.45 4.59 5.78
CA ALA A 355 9.35 3.64 4.69
C ALA A 355 10.58 2.75 4.57
N TYR A 356 10.33 1.45 4.42
CA TYR A 356 11.31 0.43 4.05
C TYR A 356 10.87 -0.22 2.73
N VAL A 357 11.75 -0.28 1.74
CA VAL A 357 11.52 -0.93 0.45
C VAL A 357 12.65 -1.91 0.14
N MET A 358 12.34 -2.98 -0.60
CA MET A 358 13.30 -4.06 -0.88
C MET A 358 12.99 -4.72 -2.22
N ASN A 359 13.94 -5.48 -2.76
CA ASN A 359 13.72 -6.26 -3.98
C ASN A 359 13.82 -7.79 -3.81
N GLN A 360 14.18 -8.30 -2.63
CA GLN A 360 14.08 -9.72 -2.30
C GLN A 360 12.89 -9.95 -1.38
N MET A 361 11.79 -10.44 -1.95
CA MET A 361 10.58 -10.73 -1.17
C MET A 361 10.80 -11.89 -0.19
N GLU A 362 10.06 -11.85 0.92
CA GLU A 362 9.80 -13.01 1.78
C GLU A 362 8.38 -13.52 1.57
N GLN A 363 8.10 -14.72 2.04
CA GLN A 363 6.75 -15.29 2.03
C GLN A 363 5.91 -14.58 3.10
N SER A 364 5.55 -13.33 2.84
CA SER A 364 4.74 -12.51 3.74
C SER A 364 3.87 -11.54 2.95
N VAL A 365 2.62 -11.40 3.33
CA VAL A 365 1.69 -10.37 2.83
C VAL A 365 1.58 -9.17 3.77
N LEU A 366 2.11 -9.31 4.98
CA LEU A 366 2.26 -8.25 5.99
C LEU A 366 3.75 -7.97 6.22
N PRO A 367 4.11 -6.90 6.94
CA PRO A 367 5.49 -6.63 7.33
C PRO A 367 6.14 -7.82 8.03
N ASN A 368 7.41 -8.02 7.80
CA ASN A 368 8.22 -9.10 8.36
C ASN A 368 9.33 -8.54 9.25
N ASP A 369 10.12 -9.43 9.86
CA ASP A 369 11.16 -9.05 10.80
C ASP A 369 12.20 -8.08 10.23
N LYS A 370 12.44 -8.06 8.90
CA LYS A 370 13.38 -7.10 8.29
C LYS A 370 12.99 -5.66 8.54
N SER A 371 11.70 -5.32 8.45
CA SER A 371 11.19 -3.97 8.70
C SER A 371 10.70 -3.78 10.13
N LEU A 372 10.05 -4.78 10.75
CA LEU A 372 9.47 -4.65 12.08
C LEU A 372 10.53 -4.42 13.16
N ARG A 373 11.71 -5.04 13.06
CA ARG A 373 12.82 -4.79 14.00
C ARG A 373 13.32 -3.34 13.93
N LEU A 374 13.30 -2.75 12.73
CA LEU A 374 13.67 -1.34 12.53
C LEU A 374 12.62 -0.41 13.14
N VAL A 375 11.34 -0.76 13.01
CA VAL A 375 10.23 -0.04 13.66
C VAL A 375 10.37 -0.13 15.17
N ASP A 376 10.52 -1.34 15.75
CA ASP A 376 10.69 -1.51 17.20
C ASP A 376 11.86 -0.68 17.74
N ALA A 377 13.01 -0.73 17.03
CA ALA A 377 14.21 0.04 17.40
C ALA A 377 14.00 1.56 17.31
N MET A 378 13.09 2.04 16.49
CA MET A 378 12.79 3.47 16.37
C MET A 378 12.13 4.03 17.62
N TYR A 379 11.38 3.22 18.36
CA TYR A 379 10.59 3.61 19.53
C TYR A 379 11.27 3.27 20.87
N LEU A 380 12.47 2.65 20.87
CA LEU A 380 13.30 2.45 22.05
C LEU A 380 14.07 3.72 22.43
#